data_1920111f847a38fa644555d3a36e7c35
#
_entry.id   1920111f847a38fa644555d3a36e7c35
#
_cell.length_a   1.000
_cell.length_b   1.000
_cell.length_c   1.000
_cell.angle_alpha   90.00
_cell.angle_beta   90.00
_cell.angle_gamma   90.00
#
_symmetry.space_group_name_H-M   'P 1'
#
loop_
_entity.id
_entity.type
_entity.pdbx_description
1 polymer ?
#
loop_
_entity_poly.entity_id
_entity_poly.type
_entity_poly.pdbx_seq_one_letter_code
_entity_poly.pdbx_strand_id
1 'polypeptide(L)'
;NSYVGRIGIGRIKKGHIKPGQQVAVMYGDEAKGNAKVGQVLTFQGLERQQAEDAEAGDIVLVTGIEQVGIGITLCAVDSPGGLPPIAVDEPTLTMNFQVNTSPLAGKEGKFVTSRQIRDRLQKELLSNVALRVVETADADIFEVSGRGELHLTILLENMRREGYELAVSRPRVVVHDMG
;
A
#
# COMPACT_ATOMS: atom_id res chain seq x y z
N ASN A 1 14.15 0.36 5.13
CA ASN A 1 15.11 -0.36 5.95
C ASN A 1 14.95 -1.86 5.62
N SER A 2 15.85 -2.39 4.83
CA SER A 2 15.76 -3.76 4.28
C SER A 2 15.85 -4.89 5.34
N TYR A 3 16.22 -4.56 6.56
CA TYR A 3 16.39 -5.52 7.65
C TYR A 3 15.15 -5.77 8.51
N VAL A 4 14.15 -4.91 8.48
CA VAL A 4 13.02 -4.95 9.43
C VAL A 4 11.70 -5.30 8.76
N GLY A 5 11.67 -5.42 7.44
CA GLY A 5 10.43 -5.64 6.70
C GLY A 5 9.50 -4.44 6.73
N ARG A 6 8.20 -4.70 6.64
CA ARG A 6 7.20 -3.65 6.72
C ARG A 6 7.03 -3.13 8.13
N ILE A 7 6.86 -1.81 8.23
CA ILE A 7 6.55 -1.12 9.48
C ILE A 7 5.14 -0.57 9.38
N GLY A 8 4.26 -0.98 10.29
CA GLY A 8 2.93 -0.41 10.42
C GLY A 8 2.94 0.73 11.42
N ILE A 9 2.26 1.82 11.10
CA ILE A 9 2.04 2.96 12.01
C ILE A 9 0.55 3.01 12.30
N GLY A 10 0.19 3.02 13.58
CA GLY A 10 -1.21 3.07 13.98
C GLY A 10 -1.42 3.61 15.37
N ARG A 11 -2.68 3.88 15.69
CA ARG A 11 -3.11 4.30 17.04
C ARG A 11 -3.78 3.14 17.75
N ILE A 12 -3.42 2.95 19.01
CA ILE A 12 -4.10 1.99 19.88
C ILE A 12 -5.43 2.61 20.34
N LYS A 13 -6.52 1.94 20.03
CA LYS A 13 -7.88 2.38 20.41
C LYS A 13 -8.31 1.82 21.75
N LYS A 14 -7.95 0.56 22.03
CA LYS A 14 -8.26 -0.14 23.28
C LYS A 14 -7.12 -1.08 23.66
N GLY A 15 -6.89 -1.23 24.95
CA GLY A 15 -5.95 -2.19 25.51
C GLY A 15 -4.49 -1.82 25.33
N HIS A 16 -3.67 -2.82 25.21
CA HIS A 16 -2.21 -2.72 25.17
C HIS A 16 -1.65 -3.54 24.02
N ILE A 17 -0.47 -3.15 23.56
CA ILE A 17 0.32 -3.95 22.62
C ILE A 17 1.74 -4.11 23.15
N LYS A 18 2.28 -5.33 23.05
CA LYS A 18 3.63 -5.69 23.52
C LYS A 18 4.43 -6.39 22.44
N PRO A 19 5.77 -6.26 22.45
CA PRO A 19 6.63 -7.07 21.60
C PRO A 19 6.40 -8.57 21.86
N GLY A 20 6.39 -9.36 20.79
CA GLY A 20 6.19 -10.82 20.86
C GLY A 20 4.75 -11.29 21.04
N GLN A 21 3.79 -10.38 21.17
CA GLN A 21 2.38 -10.69 21.30
C GLN A 21 1.80 -11.25 20.01
N GLN A 22 0.94 -12.27 20.12
CA GLN A 22 0.15 -12.72 18.98
C GLN A 22 -1.10 -11.87 18.81
N VAL A 23 -1.38 -11.47 17.58
CA VAL A 23 -2.53 -10.63 17.22
C VAL A 23 -3.26 -11.22 16.04
N ALA A 24 -4.56 -10.97 15.97
CA ALA A 24 -5.36 -11.21 14.78
C ALA A 24 -5.30 -9.97 13.88
N VAL A 25 -5.13 -10.20 12.59
CA VAL A 25 -5.10 -9.15 11.57
C VAL A 25 -6.46 -9.12 10.88
N MET A 26 -7.14 -7.98 10.95
CA MET A 26 -8.50 -7.80 10.45
C MET A 26 -8.57 -6.66 9.44
N TYR A 27 -9.42 -6.81 8.45
CA TYR A 27 -9.85 -5.73 7.57
C TYR A 27 -11.37 -5.64 7.66
N GLY A 28 -11.87 -4.67 8.42
CA GLY A 28 -13.28 -4.66 8.82
C GLY A 28 -13.63 -5.94 9.58
N ASP A 29 -14.64 -6.66 9.14
CA ASP A 29 -15.05 -7.96 9.70
C ASP A 29 -14.32 -9.16 9.08
N GLU A 30 -13.46 -8.93 8.11
CA GLU A 30 -12.71 -9.98 7.42
C GLU A 30 -11.39 -10.28 8.13
N ALA A 31 -11.21 -11.53 8.52
CA ALA A 31 -9.96 -12.00 9.10
C ALA A 31 -8.91 -12.23 8.00
N LYS A 32 -7.75 -11.61 8.15
CA LYS A 32 -6.61 -11.77 7.25
C LYS A 32 -5.56 -12.76 7.77
N GLY A 33 -5.77 -13.31 8.94
CA GLY A 33 -4.87 -14.25 9.60
C GLY A 33 -4.37 -13.73 10.93
N ASN A 34 -3.42 -14.47 11.50
CA ASN A 34 -2.74 -14.10 12.74
C ASN A 34 -1.29 -13.75 12.46
N ALA A 35 -0.74 -12.88 13.30
CA ALA A 35 0.66 -12.50 13.21
C ALA A 35 1.25 -12.33 14.60
N LYS A 36 2.58 -12.34 14.66
CA LYS A 36 3.33 -12.07 15.88
C LYS A 36 3.98 -10.71 15.78
N VAL A 37 3.72 -9.85 16.76
CA VAL A 37 4.33 -8.53 16.86
C VAL A 37 5.83 -8.70 17.10
N GLY A 38 6.65 -8.07 16.27
CA GLY A 38 8.08 -8.02 16.45
C GLY A 38 8.46 -6.99 17.50
N GLN A 39 8.78 -5.78 17.06
CA GLN A 39 9.08 -4.65 17.92
C GLN A 39 7.92 -3.68 17.97
N VAL A 40 7.77 -3.01 19.10
CA VAL A 40 6.87 -1.88 19.28
C VAL A 40 7.71 -0.65 19.56
N LEU A 41 7.51 0.41 18.79
CA LEU A 41 8.24 1.67 18.87
C LEU A 41 7.24 2.78 19.14
N THR A 42 7.61 3.67 20.06
CA THR A 42 6.86 4.90 20.31
C THR A 42 7.70 6.11 19.95
N PHE A 43 7.05 7.26 19.80
CA PHE A 43 7.75 8.51 19.56
C PHE A 43 7.95 9.26 20.87
N GLN A 44 9.19 9.71 21.12
CA GLN A 44 9.49 10.72 22.10
C GLN A 44 10.06 11.95 21.38
N GLY A 45 9.23 12.97 21.21
CA GLY A 45 9.56 14.07 20.32
C GLY A 45 9.63 13.58 18.87
N LEU A 46 10.80 13.71 18.23
CA LEU A 46 11.04 13.24 16.87
C LEU A 46 11.79 11.89 16.81
N GLU A 47 12.18 11.36 17.97
CA GLU A 47 12.95 10.12 18.05
C GLU A 47 12.06 8.91 18.28
N ARG A 48 12.43 7.80 17.65
CA ARG A 48 11.78 6.50 17.82
C ARG A 48 12.44 5.77 18.97
N GLN A 49 11.64 5.31 19.93
CA GLN A 49 12.13 4.51 21.05
C GLN A 49 11.40 3.17 21.12
N GLN A 50 12.13 2.11 21.45
CA GLN A 50 11.52 0.82 21.72
C GLN A 50 10.67 0.92 22.98
N ALA A 51 9.45 0.38 22.91
CA ALA A 51 8.54 0.28 24.02
C ALA A 51 8.30 -1.18 24.39
N GLU A 52 8.29 -1.49 25.67
CA GLU A 52 7.92 -2.81 26.18
C GLU A 52 6.40 -2.98 26.26
N ASP A 53 5.69 -1.88 26.36
CA ASP A 53 4.23 -1.84 26.43
C ASP A 53 3.74 -0.48 25.92
N ALA A 54 2.66 -0.49 25.18
CA ALA A 54 1.99 0.71 24.71
C ALA A 54 0.49 0.55 24.93
N GLU A 55 -0.18 1.64 25.26
CA GLU A 55 -1.57 1.64 25.72
C GLU A 55 -2.48 2.49 24.82
N ALA A 56 -3.78 2.39 25.07
CA ALA A 56 -4.81 3.13 24.34
C ALA A 56 -4.51 4.64 24.32
N GLY A 57 -4.59 5.22 23.12
CA GLY A 57 -4.24 6.62 22.84
C GLY A 57 -2.85 6.80 22.22
N ASP A 58 -1.95 5.86 22.42
CA ASP A 58 -0.59 5.95 21.88
C ASP A 58 -0.57 5.70 20.35
N ILE A 59 0.33 6.41 19.67
CA ILE A 59 0.68 6.12 18.28
C ILE A 59 1.95 5.30 18.30
N VAL A 60 1.90 4.14 17.66
CA VAL A 60 2.99 3.17 17.69
C VAL A 60 3.42 2.76 16.29
N LEU A 61 4.69 2.37 16.17
CA LEU A 61 5.20 1.63 15.03
C LEU A 61 5.34 0.17 15.43
N VAL A 62 4.86 -0.73 14.59
CA VAL A 62 4.88 -2.17 14.81
C VAL A 62 5.60 -2.86 13.66
N THR A 63 6.53 -3.75 13.99
CA THR A 63 7.24 -4.59 13.03
C THR A 63 6.80 -6.04 13.10
N GLY A 64 7.18 -6.85 12.13
CA GLY A 64 6.93 -8.30 12.13
C GLY A 64 5.56 -8.72 11.58
N ILE A 65 4.74 -7.79 11.09
CA ILE A 65 3.43 -8.07 10.52
C ILE A 65 3.48 -7.86 9.02
N GLU A 66 3.43 -8.95 8.27
CA GLU A 66 3.51 -8.91 6.80
C GLU A 66 2.22 -8.37 6.15
N GLN A 67 1.09 -8.59 6.79
CA GLN A 67 -0.22 -8.18 6.29
C GLN A 67 -0.55 -6.71 6.58
N VAL A 68 0.36 -5.96 7.21
CA VAL A 68 0.11 -4.56 7.56
C VAL A 68 -0.15 -3.70 6.32
N GLY A 69 -1.15 -2.85 6.40
CA GLY A 69 -1.54 -1.91 5.37
C GLY A 69 -2.57 -0.93 5.89
N ILE A 70 -2.95 0.03 5.06
CA ILE A 70 -3.95 1.04 5.43
C ILE A 70 -5.32 0.36 5.59
N GLY A 71 -6.01 0.66 6.69
CA GLY A 71 -7.31 0.08 7.01
C GLY A 71 -7.26 -1.23 7.79
N ILE A 72 -6.08 -1.78 8.03
CA ILE A 72 -5.88 -2.98 8.83
C ILE A 72 -6.03 -2.66 10.32
N THR A 73 -6.69 -3.55 11.05
CA THR A 73 -6.80 -3.53 12.51
C THR A 73 -6.05 -4.72 13.09
N LEU A 74 -5.27 -4.47 14.14
CA LEU A 74 -4.67 -5.52 14.96
C LEU A 74 -5.49 -5.66 16.24
N CYS A 75 -5.92 -6.86 16.57
CA CYS A 75 -6.74 -7.13 17.75
C CYS A 75 -6.30 -8.41 18.47
N ALA A 76 -6.82 -8.61 19.68
CA ALA A 76 -6.56 -9.83 20.43
C ALA A 76 -7.08 -11.06 19.69
N VAL A 77 -6.33 -12.15 19.72
CA VAL A 77 -6.68 -13.39 19.01
C VAL A 77 -7.99 -14.01 19.53
N ASP A 78 -8.22 -13.90 20.84
CA ASP A 78 -9.38 -14.42 21.52
C ASP A 78 -10.61 -13.50 21.50
N SER A 79 -10.44 -12.26 21.03
CA SER A 79 -11.50 -11.26 20.90
C SER A 79 -11.35 -10.46 19.60
N PRO A 80 -11.45 -11.12 18.44
CA PRO A 80 -11.27 -10.44 17.17
C PRO A 80 -12.40 -9.46 16.88
N GLY A 81 -12.05 -8.24 16.49
CA GLY A 81 -13.01 -7.22 16.13
C GLY A 81 -12.33 -6.08 15.39
N GLY A 82 -12.49 -6.05 14.07
CA GLY A 82 -11.92 -5.00 13.24
C GLY A 82 -12.67 -3.68 13.39
N LEU A 83 -11.92 -2.57 13.31
CA LEU A 83 -12.52 -1.24 13.14
C LEU A 83 -13.03 -1.10 11.71
N PRO A 84 -14.03 -0.23 11.47
CA PRO A 84 -14.48 0.04 10.11
C PRO A 84 -13.30 0.48 9.23
N PRO A 85 -13.15 -0.06 8.01
CA PRO A 85 -12.11 0.39 7.10
C PRO A 85 -12.26 1.86 6.78
N ILE A 86 -11.12 2.51 6.49
CA ILE A 86 -11.14 3.91 6.06
C ILE A 86 -11.86 3.99 4.72
N ALA A 87 -12.90 4.82 4.66
CA ALA A 87 -13.60 5.09 3.41
C ALA A 87 -12.67 5.84 2.45
N VAL A 88 -12.56 5.34 1.22
CA VAL A 88 -11.72 5.93 0.18
C VAL A 88 -12.60 6.27 -1.01
N ASP A 89 -12.36 7.45 -1.60
CA ASP A 89 -13.06 7.85 -2.81
C ASP A 89 -12.78 6.85 -3.94
N GLU A 90 -13.80 6.55 -4.74
CA GLU A 90 -13.62 5.69 -5.90
C GLU A 90 -12.78 6.39 -6.97
N PRO A 91 -11.93 5.65 -7.71
CA PRO A 91 -11.15 6.23 -8.78
C PRO A 91 -12.05 6.74 -9.91
N THR A 92 -11.69 7.88 -10.51
CA THR A 92 -12.48 8.56 -11.54
C THR A 92 -11.84 8.57 -12.92
N LEU A 93 -10.52 8.38 -13.00
CA LEU A 93 -9.77 8.34 -14.25
C LEU A 93 -8.94 7.08 -14.37
N THR A 94 -8.86 6.55 -15.58
CA THR A 94 -8.02 5.39 -15.92
C THR A 94 -7.04 5.74 -17.04
N MET A 95 -5.80 5.31 -16.87
CA MET A 95 -4.77 5.37 -17.91
C MET A 95 -4.14 3.98 -18.08
N ASN A 96 -3.70 3.66 -19.29
CA ASN A 96 -2.89 2.48 -19.50
C ASN A 96 -1.41 2.83 -19.29
N PHE A 97 -0.74 2.09 -18.41
CA PHE A 97 0.70 2.08 -18.27
C PHE A 97 1.21 0.85 -19.00
N GLN A 98 2.09 1.05 -19.95
CA GLN A 98 2.55 -0.04 -20.79
C GLN A 98 4.05 -0.02 -21.01
N VAL A 99 4.59 -1.18 -21.33
CA VAL A 99 5.99 -1.32 -21.71
C VAL A 99 6.25 -0.50 -22.97
N ASN A 100 7.36 0.20 -22.99
CA ASN A 100 7.82 0.89 -24.20
C ASN A 100 8.41 -0.14 -25.18
N THR A 101 7.69 -0.40 -26.27
CA THR A 101 8.10 -1.34 -27.32
C THR A 101 8.81 -0.68 -28.49
N SER A 102 9.12 0.62 -28.39
CA SER A 102 9.85 1.32 -29.46
C SER A 102 11.29 0.83 -29.59
N PRO A 103 11.92 1.02 -30.78
CA PRO A 103 13.35 0.73 -30.96
C PRO A 103 14.28 1.50 -30.03
N LEU A 104 13.76 2.55 -29.35
CA LEU A 104 14.50 3.37 -28.42
C LEU A 104 14.31 2.90 -26.95
N ALA A 105 13.61 1.81 -26.72
CA ALA A 105 13.41 1.28 -25.39
C ALA A 105 14.73 0.98 -24.68
N GLY A 106 14.80 1.31 -23.39
CA GLY A 106 15.99 1.12 -22.57
C GLY A 106 17.00 2.28 -22.61
N LYS A 107 16.72 3.35 -23.36
CA LYS A 107 17.61 4.53 -23.43
C LYS A 107 17.34 5.55 -22.33
N GLU A 108 16.12 5.62 -21.86
CA GLU A 108 15.68 6.61 -20.85
C GLU A 108 15.57 6.04 -19.43
N GLY A 109 15.44 4.73 -19.28
CA GLY A 109 15.29 4.08 -18.00
C GLY A 109 15.92 2.70 -17.94
N LYS A 110 16.18 2.23 -16.72
CA LYS A 110 16.78 0.90 -16.44
C LYS A 110 15.74 -0.21 -16.35
N PHE A 111 14.53 0.12 -15.89
CA PHE A 111 13.46 -0.84 -15.65
C PHE A 111 12.44 -0.76 -16.79
N VAL A 112 12.52 -1.69 -17.70
CA VAL A 112 11.79 -1.66 -18.97
C VAL A 112 10.84 -2.84 -19.17
N THR A 113 10.87 -3.85 -18.30
CA THR A 113 10.07 -5.05 -18.45
C THR A 113 8.70 -4.94 -17.78
N SER A 114 7.71 -5.67 -18.29
CA SER A 114 6.38 -5.73 -17.69
C SER A 114 6.41 -6.23 -16.24
N ARG A 115 7.27 -7.18 -15.94
CA ARG A 115 7.44 -7.69 -14.58
C ARG A 115 7.90 -6.60 -13.61
N GLN A 116 8.89 -5.80 -14.00
CA GLN A 116 9.40 -4.71 -13.17
C GLN A 116 8.34 -3.65 -12.94
N ILE A 117 7.58 -3.28 -13.96
CA ILE A 117 6.47 -2.33 -13.86
C ILE A 117 5.37 -2.89 -12.96
N ARG A 118 5.01 -4.15 -13.11
CA ARG A 118 4.03 -4.84 -12.24
C ARG A 118 4.44 -4.77 -10.78
N ASP A 119 5.65 -5.19 -10.47
CA ASP A 119 6.16 -5.22 -9.10
C ASP A 119 6.14 -3.82 -8.47
N ARG A 120 6.49 -2.80 -9.22
CA ARG A 120 6.44 -1.40 -8.76
C ARG A 120 5.00 -0.94 -8.50
N LEU A 121 4.07 -1.24 -9.41
CA LEU A 121 2.66 -0.88 -9.23
C LEU A 121 2.03 -1.62 -8.03
N GLN A 122 2.34 -2.89 -7.85
CA GLN A 122 1.88 -3.65 -6.67
C GLN A 122 2.42 -3.04 -5.37
N LYS A 123 3.66 -2.59 -5.36
CA LYS A 123 4.25 -1.89 -4.22
C LYS A 123 3.53 -0.56 -3.93
N GLU A 124 3.15 0.19 -4.95
CA GLU A 124 2.39 1.43 -4.78
C GLU A 124 1.02 1.19 -4.14
N LEU A 125 0.34 0.11 -4.49
CA LEU A 125 -0.97 -0.25 -3.93
C LEU A 125 -0.94 -0.44 -2.41
N LEU A 126 0.21 -0.73 -1.83
CA LEU A 126 0.35 -0.93 -0.38
C LEU A 126 0.13 0.36 0.42
N SER A 127 0.44 1.50 -0.16
CA SER A 127 0.35 2.81 0.50
C SER A 127 -0.65 3.76 -0.16
N ASN A 128 -0.98 3.55 -1.42
CA ASN A 128 -1.87 4.41 -2.19
C ASN A 128 -3.27 3.78 -2.30
N VAL A 129 -4.13 4.08 -1.35
CA VAL A 129 -5.45 3.43 -1.20
C VAL A 129 -6.46 3.82 -2.28
N ALA A 130 -6.26 4.96 -2.95
CA ALA A 130 -7.14 5.42 -4.03
C ALA A 130 -6.75 4.88 -5.40
N LEU A 131 -5.62 4.16 -5.48
CA LEU A 131 -5.11 3.60 -6.72
C LEU A 131 -5.69 2.20 -6.96
N ARG A 132 -6.08 1.92 -8.21
CA ARG A 132 -6.41 0.57 -8.67
C ARG A 132 -5.53 0.22 -9.86
N VAL A 133 -5.05 -1.00 -9.88
CA VAL A 133 -4.26 -1.55 -10.99
C VAL A 133 -4.91 -2.86 -11.43
N VAL A 134 -5.25 -2.94 -12.70
CA VAL A 134 -5.83 -4.14 -13.33
C VAL A 134 -4.91 -4.62 -14.43
N GLU A 135 -4.54 -5.88 -14.37
CA GLU A 135 -3.82 -6.53 -15.45
C GLU A 135 -4.77 -6.79 -16.61
N THR A 136 -4.33 -6.50 -17.83
CA THR A 136 -5.13 -6.72 -19.03
C THR A 136 -4.80 -8.07 -19.66
N ALA A 137 -5.51 -8.44 -20.73
CA ALA A 137 -5.17 -9.62 -21.53
C ALA A 137 -3.77 -9.52 -22.16
N ASP A 138 -3.27 -8.31 -22.35
CA ASP A 138 -1.88 -8.05 -22.76
C ASP A 138 -1.01 -7.88 -21.52
N ALA A 139 -0.03 -8.76 -21.35
CA ALA A 139 0.87 -8.75 -20.19
C ALA A 139 1.73 -7.48 -20.10
N ASP A 140 1.85 -6.72 -21.17
CA ASP A 140 2.64 -5.48 -21.23
C ASP A 140 1.81 -4.22 -20.94
N ILE A 141 0.52 -4.34 -20.69
CA ILE A 141 -0.40 -3.24 -20.46
C ILE A 141 -1.11 -3.40 -19.12
N PHE A 142 -1.04 -2.36 -18.27
CA PHE A 142 -1.73 -2.26 -17.00
C PHE A 142 -2.72 -1.10 -17.03
N GLU A 143 -3.95 -1.36 -16.65
CA GLU A 143 -4.92 -0.29 -16.41
C GLU A 143 -4.75 0.27 -15.01
N VAL A 144 -4.38 1.56 -14.92
CA VAL A 144 -4.15 2.25 -13.66
C VAL A 144 -5.22 3.32 -13.48
N SER A 145 -5.99 3.19 -12.41
CA SER A 145 -7.07 4.12 -12.10
C SER A 145 -6.77 4.89 -10.82
N GLY A 146 -7.07 6.17 -10.83
CA GLY A 146 -6.83 7.07 -9.71
C GLY A 146 -7.89 8.14 -9.57
N ARG A 147 -7.74 9.02 -8.58
CA ARG A 147 -8.67 10.11 -8.27
C ARG A 147 -8.80 11.15 -9.38
N GLY A 148 -7.74 11.34 -10.14
CA GLY A 148 -7.69 12.32 -11.20
C GLY A 148 -6.37 12.30 -11.95
N GLU A 149 -6.27 13.15 -12.97
CA GLU A 149 -5.09 13.21 -13.85
C GLU A 149 -3.81 13.52 -13.07
N LEU A 150 -3.88 14.50 -12.15
CA LEU A 150 -2.72 14.87 -11.34
C LEU A 150 -2.20 13.71 -10.50
N HIS A 151 -3.09 12.94 -9.90
CA HIS A 151 -2.73 11.76 -9.08
C HIS A 151 -1.94 10.74 -9.91
N LEU A 152 -2.42 10.43 -11.11
CA LEU A 152 -1.75 9.48 -12.01
C LEU A 152 -0.46 10.05 -12.58
N THR A 153 -0.41 11.33 -12.88
CA THR A 153 0.78 12.02 -13.38
C THR A 153 1.90 12.02 -12.34
N ILE A 154 1.58 12.26 -11.07
CA ILE A 154 2.56 12.21 -9.97
C ILE A 154 3.14 10.80 -9.83
N LEU A 155 2.31 9.76 -9.89
CA LEU A 155 2.79 8.38 -9.87
C LEU A 155 3.73 8.09 -11.03
N LEU A 156 3.35 8.50 -12.23
CA LEU A 156 4.16 8.32 -13.44
C LEU A 156 5.51 9.01 -13.34
N GLU A 157 5.54 10.25 -12.87
CA GLU A 157 6.78 11.00 -12.68
C GLU A 157 7.68 10.37 -11.64
N ASN A 158 7.11 9.89 -10.52
CA ASN A 158 7.87 9.19 -9.49
C ASN A 158 8.50 7.91 -10.04
N MET A 159 7.77 7.14 -10.82
CA MET A 159 8.28 5.94 -11.47
C MET A 159 9.43 6.28 -12.43
N ARG A 160 9.28 7.31 -13.24
CA ARG A 160 10.34 7.77 -14.16
C ARG A 160 11.60 8.21 -13.41
N ARG A 161 11.46 8.92 -12.31
CA ARG A 161 12.59 9.30 -11.45
C ARG A 161 13.31 8.12 -10.83
N GLU A 162 12.59 7.05 -10.54
CA GLU A 162 13.13 5.79 -10.02
C GLU A 162 13.84 4.95 -11.11
N GLY A 163 13.72 5.35 -12.38
CA GLY A 163 14.38 4.69 -13.51
C GLY A 163 13.46 3.77 -14.32
N TYR A 164 12.15 3.83 -14.15
CA TYR A 164 11.19 3.10 -14.97
C TYR A 164 10.92 3.84 -16.27
N GLU A 165 10.93 3.09 -17.37
CA GLU A 165 10.58 3.59 -18.69
C GLU A 165 9.28 2.94 -19.12
N LEU A 166 8.27 3.76 -19.36
CA LEU A 166 6.94 3.29 -19.77
C LEU A 166 6.24 4.30 -20.66
N ALA A 167 5.34 3.80 -21.51
CA ALA A 167 4.43 4.61 -22.29
C ALA A 167 3.08 4.68 -21.60
N VAL A 168 2.32 5.75 -21.79
CA VAL A 168 0.99 5.93 -21.20
C VAL A 168 -0.04 6.30 -22.25
N SER A 169 -1.27 5.86 -22.07
CA SER A 169 -2.40 6.28 -22.88
C SER A 169 -2.96 7.62 -22.41
N ARG A 170 -3.89 8.17 -23.18
CA ARG A 170 -4.71 9.30 -22.72
C ARG A 170 -5.61 8.88 -21.58
N PRO A 171 -5.86 9.77 -20.59
CA PRO A 171 -6.81 9.50 -19.52
C PRO A 171 -8.23 9.25 -20.05
N ARG A 172 -8.90 8.31 -19.42
CA ARG A 172 -10.31 7.99 -19.69
C ARG A 172 -11.10 8.13 -18.41
N VAL A 173 -12.30 8.69 -18.49
CA VAL A 173 -13.20 8.80 -17.34
C VAL A 173 -13.81 7.43 -17.05
N VAL A 174 -13.78 7.03 -15.78
CA VAL A 174 -14.46 5.82 -15.32
C VAL A 174 -15.94 6.14 -15.21
N VAL A 175 -16.76 5.46 -16.00
CA VAL A 175 -18.21 5.55 -15.93
C VAL A 175 -18.68 4.52 -14.91
N HIS A 176 -19.24 4.97 -13.80
CA HIS A 176 -19.93 4.10 -12.87
C HIS A 176 -21.36 3.94 -13.40
N ASP A 177 -21.72 2.75 -13.85
CA ASP A 177 -23.12 2.42 -14.08
C ASP A 177 -23.83 2.47 -12.73
N MET A 178 -24.60 3.51 -12.53
CA MET A 178 -25.57 3.56 -11.44
C MET A 178 -26.75 2.67 -11.83
N GLY A 179 -26.61 1.35 -11.53
CA GLY A 179 -27.69 0.40 -11.63
C GLY A 179 -28.67 0.51 -10.46
#